data_a0d76d9b2ca0cefe41328400ba027908
#
_entry.id   a0d76d9b2ca0cefe41328400ba027908
#
_cell.length_a   1.000
_cell.length_b   1.000
_cell.length_c   1.000
_cell.angle_alpha   90.00
_cell.angle_beta   90.00
_cell.angle_gamma   90.00
#
_symmetry.space_group_name_H-M   'P 1'
#
loop_
_entity.id
_entity.type
_entity.pdbx_description
1 polymer ?
#
loop_
_entity_poly.entity_id
_entity_poly.type
_entity_poly.pdbx_seq_one_letter_code
_entity_poly.pdbx_strand_id
1 'polypeptide(L)'
;MQRRFAEWRDLASFLRRHWIISTVVLVLYLAAKHWLWVNVTPSLPYRLVWLEYGGQPQRGDLMVFRFSGEPLPGMGYVDGVPFFKRVAGLPGDRIEVVERVVSVAGVRVGYAKPHTREGQRLDPIAAGVVPEGYLFGQADSDDSFDSRYAQSGLVPMTRVVGVAHVIF
;
A
#
# COMPACT_ATOMS: atom_id res chain seq x y z
N MET A 1 22.98 -36.28 7.83
CA MET A 1 23.44 -35.11 8.63
C MET A 1 24.79 -34.56 8.16
N GLN A 2 25.75 -35.38 7.76
CA GLN A 2 27.12 -34.96 7.34
C GLN A 2 27.15 -34.09 6.05
N ARG A 3 26.29 -34.31 5.05
CA ARG A 3 26.27 -33.53 3.80
C ARG A 3 25.95 -32.02 4.03
N ARG A 4 25.02 -31.71 4.93
CA ARG A 4 24.67 -30.31 5.24
C ARG A 4 25.82 -29.52 5.88
N PHE A 5 26.65 -30.16 6.71
CA PHE A 5 27.81 -29.52 7.33
C PHE A 5 28.94 -29.23 6.32
N ALA A 6 29.11 -30.06 5.28
CA ALA A 6 30.07 -29.80 4.22
C ALA A 6 29.72 -28.55 3.42
N GLU A 7 28.44 -28.42 3.03
CA GLU A 7 27.92 -27.26 2.29
C GLU A 7 28.11 -25.93 3.03
N TRP A 8 27.89 -25.92 4.36
CA TRP A 8 28.14 -24.73 5.18
C TRP A 8 29.62 -24.35 5.29
N ARG A 9 30.52 -25.31 5.36
CA ARG A 9 31.94 -25.08 5.36
C ARG A 9 32.46 -24.52 4.05
N ASP A 10 31.96 -25.02 2.96
CA ASP A 10 32.29 -24.56 1.60
C ASP A 10 31.75 -23.14 1.36
N LEU A 11 30.54 -22.84 1.80
CA LEU A 11 29.99 -21.48 1.78
C LEU A 11 30.82 -20.50 2.63
N ALA A 12 31.21 -20.90 3.85
CA ALA A 12 32.01 -20.06 4.73
C ALA A 12 33.42 -19.81 4.15
N SER A 13 34.00 -20.79 3.49
CA SER A 13 35.31 -20.66 2.83
C SER A 13 35.24 -19.74 1.62
N PHE A 14 34.16 -19.85 0.83
CA PHE A 14 33.88 -18.97 -0.30
C PHE A 14 33.67 -17.52 0.15
N LEU A 15 32.84 -17.28 1.15
CA LEU A 15 32.60 -15.94 1.72
C LEU A 15 33.89 -15.31 2.27
N ARG A 16 34.70 -16.08 2.93
CA ARG A 16 35.99 -15.60 3.45
C ARG A 16 36.99 -15.25 2.35
N ARG A 17 37.02 -16.05 1.26
CA ARG A 17 37.88 -15.78 0.10
C ARG A 17 37.44 -14.57 -0.69
N HIS A 18 36.10 -14.32 -0.75
CA HIS A 18 35.49 -13.24 -1.51
C HIS A 18 34.81 -12.20 -0.61
N TRP A 19 35.32 -11.96 0.58
CA TRP A 19 34.69 -11.13 1.59
C TRP A 19 34.34 -9.73 1.08
N ILE A 20 35.15 -9.11 0.22
CA ILE A 20 34.91 -7.79 -0.35
C ILE A 20 33.65 -7.85 -1.23
N ILE A 21 33.58 -8.81 -2.14
CA ILE A 21 32.42 -8.99 -3.04
C ILE A 21 31.17 -9.30 -2.23
N SER A 22 31.28 -10.19 -1.26
CA SER A 22 30.17 -10.56 -0.38
C SER A 22 29.66 -9.37 0.43
N THR A 23 30.55 -8.51 0.92
CA THR A 23 30.19 -7.29 1.63
C THR A 23 29.52 -6.29 0.71
N VAL A 24 30.03 -6.07 -0.51
CA VAL A 24 29.41 -5.17 -1.49
C VAL A 24 28.01 -5.66 -1.85
N VAL A 25 27.85 -6.95 -2.13
CA VAL A 25 26.53 -7.55 -2.45
C VAL A 25 25.57 -7.39 -1.28
N LEU A 26 26.02 -7.61 -0.05
CA LEU A 26 25.21 -7.42 1.15
C LEU A 26 24.78 -5.97 1.32
N VAL A 27 25.69 -5.02 1.14
CA VAL A 27 25.39 -3.58 1.23
C VAL A 27 24.39 -3.16 0.16
N LEU A 28 24.60 -3.61 -1.09
CA LEU A 28 23.64 -3.33 -2.19
C LEU A 28 22.28 -3.95 -1.91
N TYR A 29 22.23 -5.17 -1.38
CA TYR A 29 20.98 -5.82 -0.98
C TYR A 29 20.27 -5.05 0.13
N LEU A 30 21.01 -4.64 1.18
CA LEU A 30 20.45 -3.87 2.29
C LEU A 30 19.96 -2.48 1.84
N ALA A 31 20.67 -1.84 0.93
CA ALA A 31 20.25 -0.60 0.32
C ALA A 31 18.99 -0.81 -0.53
N ALA A 32 19.02 -1.78 -1.44
CA ALA A 32 17.90 -2.05 -2.34
C ALA A 32 16.60 -2.37 -1.57
N LYS A 33 16.67 -3.21 -0.54
CA LYS A 33 15.48 -3.56 0.25
C LYS A 33 14.86 -2.38 1.01
N HIS A 34 15.59 -1.29 1.19
CA HIS A 34 15.05 -0.09 1.83
C HIS A 34 14.09 0.65 0.90
N TRP A 35 14.37 0.71 -0.39
CA TRP A 35 13.56 1.41 -1.38
C TRP A 35 12.66 0.50 -2.22
N LEU A 36 12.97 -0.79 -2.32
CA LEU A 36 12.16 -1.74 -3.09
C LEU A 36 11.07 -2.34 -2.23
N TRP A 37 9.83 -2.14 -2.64
CA TRP A 37 8.66 -2.69 -1.97
C TRP A 37 7.89 -3.62 -2.90
N VAL A 38 7.34 -4.69 -2.31
CA VAL A 38 6.55 -5.68 -3.03
C VAL A 38 5.09 -5.55 -2.62
N ASN A 39 4.22 -5.31 -3.60
CA ASN A 39 2.78 -5.40 -3.40
C ASN A 39 2.35 -6.87 -3.51
N VAL A 40 1.91 -7.44 -2.41
CA VAL A 40 1.45 -8.83 -2.35
C VAL A 40 -0.06 -8.97 -2.52
N THR A 41 -0.79 -7.84 -2.63
CA THR A 41 -2.25 -7.84 -2.77
C THR A 41 -2.68 -7.64 -4.22
N PRO A 42 -3.77 -8.29 -4.68
CA PRO A 42 -4.27 -8.13 -6.06
C PRO A 42 -5.03 -6.81 -6.27
N SER A 43 -5.00 -5.89 -5.32
CA SER A 43 -5.74 -4.61 -5.39
C SER A 43 -5.21 -3.64 -6.45
N LEU A 44 -3.95 -3.81 -6.85
CA LEU A 44 -3.29 -3.05 -7.92
C LEU A 44 -2.54 -4.03 -8.83
N PRO A 45 -2.41 -3.74 -10.14
CA PRO A 45 -1.76 -4.63 -11.10
C PRO A 45 -0.23 -4.67 -11.00
N TYR A 46 0.34 -3.90 -10.09
CA TYR A 46 1.80 -3.74 -9.92
C TYR A 46 2.31 -4.60 -8.78
N ARG A 47 3.48 -5.19 -8.95
CA ARG A 47 4.11 -6.06 -7.95
C ARG A 47 5.37 -5.47 -7.33
N LEU A 48 6.19 -4.80 -8.10
CA LEU A 48 7.45 -4.22 -7.63
C LEU A 48 7.42 -2.71 -7.83
N VAL A 49 7.67 -1.99 -6.75
CA VAL A 49 7.70 -0.53 -6.75
C VAL A 49 8.97 -0.02 -6.07
N TRP A 50 9.43 1.12 -6.54
CA TRP A 50 10.44 1.93 -5.85
C TRP A 50 9.72 2.95 -4.98
N LEU A 51 10.06 3.00 -3.67
CA LEU A 51 9.44 3.92 -2.73
C LEU A 51 10.32 5.16 -2.51
N GLU A 52 9.74 6.31 -2.80
CA GLU A 52 10.28 7.62 -2.47
C GLU A 52 9.70 8.04 -1.11
N TYR A 53 10.54 7.98 -0.07
CA TYR A 53 10.13 8.32 1.29
C TYR A 53 9.91 9.82 1.46
N GLY A 54 8.87 10.21 2.21
CA GLY A 54 8.59 11.61 2.53
C GLY A 54 8.11 12.46 1.36
N GLY A 55 7.93 11.86 0.16
CA GLY A 55 7.30 12.52 -0.98
C GLY A 55 5.87 12.94 -0.65
N GLN A 56 5.44 14.09 -1.15
CA GLN A 56 4.06 14.56 -1.04
C GLN A 56 3.25 13.99 -2.22
N PRO A 57 2.34 13.03 -1.99
CA PRO A 57 1.58 12.42 -3.06
C PRO A 57 0.67 13.44 -3.74
N GLN A 58 0.68 13.43 -5.06
CA GLN A 58 -0.22 14.19 -5.91
C GLN A 58 -1.36 13.31 -6.42
N ARG A 59 -2.38 13.93 -7.00
CA ARG A 59 -3.47 13.17 -7.63
C ARG A 59 -2.95 12.25 -8.72
N GLY A 60 -3.34 10.98 -8.64
CA GLY A 60 -2.91 9.94 -9.55
C GLY A 60 -1.68 9.17 -9.11
N ASP A 61 -0.90 9.67 -8.15
CA ASP A 61 0.25 8.98 -7.62
C ASP A 61 -0.15 7.70 -6.88
N LEU A 62 0.72 6.73 -6.92
CA LEU A 62 0.62 5.54 -6.09
C LEU A 62 1.29 5.86 -4.75
N MET A 63 0.54 5.84 -3.66
CA MET A 63 1.06 6.06 -2.32
C MET A 63 1.13 4.77 -1.50
N VAL A 64 2.12 4.72 -0.64
CA VAL A 64 2.19 3.74 0.46
C VAL A 64 1.89 4.47 1.76
N PHE A 65 0.96 3.94 2.53
CA PHE A 65 0.61 4.50 3.84
C PHE A 65 0.35 3.39 4.85
N ARG A 66 0.41 3.74 6.13
CA ARG A 66 0.05 2.83 7.22
C ARG A 66 -1.43 2.95 7.52
N PHE A 67 -2.15 1.86 7.35
CA PHE A 67 -3.59 1.79 7.61
C PHE A 67 -3.93 2.27 9.03
N SER A 68 -5.03 3.00 9.17
CA SER A 68 -5.54 3.54 10.43
C SER A 68 -7.08 3.57 10.52
N GLY A 69 -7.74 2.84 9.62
CA GLY A 69 -9.20 2.68 9.64
C GLY A 69 -9.67 1.64 10.66
N GLU A 70 -10.95 1.34 10.62
CA GLU A 70 -11.53 0.30 11.48
C GLU A 70 -11.05 -1.09 11.04
N PRO A 71 -10.55 -1.91 11.97
CA PRO A 71 -10.17 -3.28 11.66
C PRO A 71 -11.38 -4.09 11.18
N LEU A 72 -11.22 -4.80 10.07
CA LEU A 72 -12.22 -5.79 9.64
C LEU A 72 -11.78 -7.18 10.15
N PRO A 73 -12.59 -7.83 11.01
CA PRO A 73 -12.26 -9.15 11.56
C PRO A 73 -11.93 -10.17 10.46
N GLY A 74 -10.86 -10.93 10.63
CA GLY A 74 -10.45 -11.98 9.69
C GLY A 74 -9.74 -11.51 8.42
N MET A 75 -9.69 -10.20 8.14
CA MET A 75 -9.03 -9.68 6.93
C MET A 75 -7.58 -9.21 7.14
N GLY A 76 -7.07 -9.24 8.38
CA GLY A 76 -5.70 -8.80 8.69
C GLY A 76 -5.47 -7.28 8.52
N TYR A 77 -6.54 -6.50 8.36
CA TYR A 77 -6.47 -5.04 8.29
C TYR A 77 -6.42 -4.47 9.70
N VAL A 78 -5.21 -4.35 10.22
CA VAL A 78 -4.96 -3.79 11.55
C VAL A 78 -4.15 -2.50 11.44
N ASP A 79 -4.18 -1.67 12.48
CA ASP A 79 -3.42 -0.41 12.50
C ASP A 79 -1.94 -0.63 12.18
N GLY A 80 -1.39 0.23 11.33
CA GLY A 80 0.01 0.22 10.94
C GLY A 80 0.40 -0.72 9.79
N VAL A 81 -0.51 -1.58 9.31
CA VAL A 81 -0.23 -2.41 8.12
C VAL A 81 -0.06 -1.52 6.89
N PRO A 82 0.96 -1.75 6.06
CA PRO A 82 1.16 -0.95 4.86
C PRO A 82 0.12 -1.26 3.79
N PHE A 83 -0.51 -0.21 3.28
CA PHE A 83 -1.44 -0.24 2.16
C PHE A 83 -0.87 0.50 0.97
N PHE A 84 -1.18 0.00 -0.23
CA PHE A 84 -0.89 0.64 -1.51
C PHE A 84 -2.19 1.13 -2.11
N LYS A 85 -2.31 2.43 -2.35
CA LYS A 85 -3.50 3.03 -2.99
C LYS A 85 -3.08 4.18 -3.91
N ARG A 86 -3.88 4.42 -4.93
CA ARG A 86 -3.76 5.61 -5.77
C ARG A 86 -4.45 6.79 -5.11
N VAL A 87 -3.86 7.96 -5.18
CA VAL A 87 -4.47 9.20 -4.71
C VAL A 87 -5.57 9.62 -5.70
N ALA A 88 -6.83 9.45 -5.31
CA ALA A 88 -7.98 9.89 -6.09
C ALA A 88 -8.46 11.29 -5.69
N GLY A 89 -8.23 11.69 -4.43
CA GLY A 89 -8.65 12.99 -3.91
C GLY A 89 -7.62 13.66 -3.03
N LEU A 90 -7.55 14.98 -3.17
CA LEU A 90 -6.70 15.88 -2.39
C LEU A 90 -7.57 16.74 -1.45
N PRO A 91 -6.99 17.41 -0.45
CA PRO A 91 -7.72 18.36 0.40
C PRO A 91 -8.52 19.36 -0.45
N GLY A 92 -9.77 19.60 -0.04
CA GLY A 92 -10.69 20.49 -0.76
C GLY A 92 -11.53 19.78 -1.84
N ASP A 93 -11.21 18.56 -2.25
CA ASP A 93 -12.01 17.84 -3.23
C ASP A 93 -13.36 17.40 -2.67
N ARG A 94 -14.40 17.54 -3.48
CA ARG A 94 -15.75 17.11 -3.15
C ARG A 94 -15.90 15.60 -3.32
N ILE A 95 -16.42 14.94 -2.29
CA ILE A 95 -16.85 13.53 -2.31
C ILE A 95 -18.33 13.50 -2.49
N GLU A 96 -18.81 12.81 -3.51
CA GLU A 96 -20.21 12.59 -3.80
C GLU A 96 -20.52 11.10 -3.73
N VAL A 97 -21.68 10.77 -3.15
CA VAL A 97 -22.14 9.39 -3.03
C VAL A 97 -23.59 9.33 -3.45
N VAL A 98 -23.87 8.64 -4.54
CA VAL A 98 -25.21 8.42 -5.07
C VAL A 98 -25.41 6.92 -5.28
N GLU A 99 -26.38 6.33 -4.62
CA GLU A 99 -26.65 4.88 -4.73
C GLU A 99 -25.40 4.01 -4.56
N ARG A 100 -24.54 4.39 -3.58
CA ARG A 100 -23.23 3.75 -3.28
C ARG A 100 -22.16 3.94 -4.36
N VAL A 101 -22.43 4.64 -5.44
CA VAL A 101 -21.41 5.09 -6.40
C VAL A 101 -20.71 6.30 -5.80
N VAL A 102 -19.40 6.19 -5.64
CA VAL A 102 -18.56 7.24 -5.08
C VAL A 102 -17.83 7.97 -6.20
N SER A 103 -17.89 9.29 -6.16
CA SER A 103 -17.12 10.17 -7.05
C SER A 103 -16.31 11.17 -6.23
N VAL A 104 -15.14 11.55 -6.71
CA VAL A 104 -14.25 12.52 -6.07
C VAL A 104 -13.83 13.55 -7.11
N ALA A 105 -13.99 14.84 -6.80
CA ALA A 105 -13.74 15.94 -7.73
C ALA A 105 -14.46 15.74 -9.08
N GLY A 106 -15.69 15.23 -9.06
CA GLY A 106 -16.48 14.93 -10.26
C GLY A 106 -16.06 13.67 -11.03
N VAL A 107 -15.01 12.97 -10.63
CA VAL A 107 -14.55 11.73 -11.26
C VAL A 107 -15.09 10.53 -10.50
N ARG A 108 -15.75 9.60 -11.19
CA ARG A 108 -16.22 8.34 -10.60
C ARG A 108 -15.03 7.48 -10.16
N VAL A 109 -14.95 7.15 -8.86
CA VAL A 109 -13.91 6.30 -8.29
C VAL A 109 -14.35 4.85 -8.08
N GLY A 110 -15.65 4.58 -8.04
CA GLY A 110 -16.16 3.20 -8.01
C GLY A 110 -17.46 3.04 -7.22
N TYR A 111 -17.90 1.80 -7.09
CA TYR A 111 -19.05 1.39 -6.32
C TYR A 111 -18.63 0.83 -4.95
N ALA A 112 -19.18 1.35 -3.88
CA ALA A 112 -18.97 0.84 -2.54
C ALA A 112 -19.90 -0.35 -2.28
N LYS A 113 -19.35 -1.57 -2.35
CA LYS A 113 -20.10 -2.82 -2.13
C LYS A 113 -20.72 -2.85 -0.73
N PRO A 114 -21.90 -3.44 -0.55
CA PRO A 114 -22.57 -3.49 0.76
C PRO A 114 -21.91 -4.47 1.74
N HIS A 115 -21.15 -5.46 1.23
CA HIS A 115 -20.51 -6.49 2.04
C HIS A 115 -19.15 -6.88 1.45
N THR A 116 -18.26 -7.37 2.30
CA THR A 116 -17.04 -8.09 1.89
C THR A 116 -17.40 -9.46 1.29
N ARG A 117 -16.41 -10.17 0.74
CA ARG A 117 -16.61 -11.56 0.29
C ARG A 117 -16.98 -12.52 1.42
N GLU A 118 -16.55 -12.20 2.65
CA GLU A 118 -16.84 -12.94 3.88
C GLU A 118 -18.18 -12.53 4.52
N GLY A 119 -18.94 -11.65 3.89
CA GLY A 119 -20.28 -11.23 4.32
C GLY A 119 -20.31 -10.11 5.38
N GLN A 120 -19.17 -9.50 5.71
CA GLN A 120 -19.11 -8.37 6.64
C GLN A 120 -19.69 -7.11 6.00
N ARG A 121 -20.52 -6.39 6.75
CA ARG A 121 -21.14 -5.16 6.28
C ARG A 121 -20.10 -4.07 6.02
N LEU A 122 -20.28 -3.39 4.91
CA LEU A 122 -19.50 -2.22 4.51
C LEU A 122 -20.45 -1.05 4.24
N ASP A 123 -20.14 0.10 4.81
CA ASP A 123 -20.87 1.34 4.56
C ASP A 123 -20.06 2.24 3.62
N PRO A 124 -20.70 2.94 2.67
CA PRO A 124 -19.98 3.91 1.84
C PRO A 124 -19.48 5.06 2.70
N ILE A 125 -18.39 5.69 2.27
CA ILE A 125 -17.94 6.93 2.89
C ILE A 125 -19.05 7.99 2.84
N ALA A 126 -19.10 8.88 3.82
CA ALA A 126 -20.05 10.00 3.79
C ALA A 126 -19.68 11.00 2.67
N ALA A 127 -20.71 11.53 2.01
CA ALA A 127 -20.50 12.65 1.10
C ALA A 127 -20.01 13.89 1.87
N GLY A 128 -19.14 14.69 1.25
CA GLY A 128 -18.55 15.84 1.89
C GLY A 128 -17.36 16.41 1.11
N VAL A 129 -16.36 16.86 1.83
CA VAL A 129 -15.12 17.38 1.25
C VAL A 129 -13.94 16.69 1.93
N VAL A 130 -12.89 16.36 1.19
CA VAL A 130 -11.63 15.84 1.75
C VAL A 130 -11.02 16.92 2.64
N PRO A 131 -10.89 16.68 3.97
CA PRO A 131 -10.36 17.70 4.88
C PRO A 131 -8.86 17.97 4.66
N GLU A 132 -8.38 19.11 5.16
CA GLU A 132 -6.95 19.38 5.25
C GLU A 132 -6.23 18.28 6.03
N GLY A 133 -5.06 17.87 5.53
CA GLY A 133 -4.26 16.79 6.12
C GLY A 133 -4.71 15.37 5.77
N TYR A 134 -5.70 15.21 4.89
CA TYR A 134 -6.19 13.91 4.44
C TYR A 134 -6.14 13.75 2.92
N LEU A 135 -6.06 12.50 2.47
CA LEU A 135 -6.15 12.09 1.08
C LEU A 135 -7.27 11.06 0.89
N PHE A 136 -7.83 11.02 -0.29
CA PHE A 136 -8.72 9.92 -0.69
C PHE A 136 -7.91 8.86 -1.45
N GLY A 137 -7.71 7.69 -0.85
CA GLY A 137 -6.99 6.58 -1.45
C GLY A 137 -7.93 5.59 -2.11
N GLN A 138 -7.65 5.22 -3.35
CA GLN A 138 -8.41 4.25 -4.13
C GLN A 138 -7.50 3.18 -4.71
N ALA A 139 -8.01 1.96 -4.88
CA ALA A 139 -7.38 0.93 -5.69
C ALA A 139 -8.16 0.70 -6.99
N ASP A 140 -7.45 0.16 -7.99
CA ASP A 140 -8.04 -0.10 -9.32
C ASP A 140 -9.06 -1.26 -9.28
N SER A 141 -8.96 -2.15 -8.28
CA SER A 141 -9.89 -3.27 -8.10
C SER A 141 -11.18 -2.85 -7.40
N ASP A 142 -12.32 -3.28 -7.93
CA ASP A 142 -13.64 -3.10 -7.30
C ASP A 142 -13.78 -3.82 -5.95
N ASP A 143 -12.98 -4.86 -5.73
CA ASP A 143 -12.97 -5.64 -4.48
C ASP A 143 -12.01 -5.09 -3.43
N SER A 144 -11.35 -3.98 -3.73
CA SER A 144 -10.41 -3.40 -2.79
C SER A 144 -11.10 -2.68 -1.64
N PHE A 145 -10.56 -2.86 -0.44
CA PHE A 145 -10.91 -2.07 0.74
C PHE A 145 -10.09 -0.78 0.73
N ASP A 146 -10.75 0.34 0.56
CA ASP A 146 -10.15 1.67 0.38
C ASP A 146 -11.11 2.79 0.82
N SER A 147 -10.77 4.06 0.54
CA SER A 147 -11.53 5.22 1.01
C SER A 147 -12.96 5.32 0.48
N ARG A 148 -13.41 4.43 -0.41
CA ARG A 148 -14.83 4.31 -0.76
C ARG A 148 -15.69 3.87 0.44
N TYR A 149 -15.09 3.28 1.46
CA TYR A 149 -15.76 2.73 2.63
C TYR A 149 -15.50 3.56 3.88
N ALA A 150 -16.56 3.79 4.67
CA ALA A 150 -16.46 4.50 5.96
C ALA A 150 -15.47 3.83 6.91
N GLN A 151 -15.43 2.50 6.95
CA GLN A 151 -14.53 1.74 7.81
C GLN A 151 -13.05 1.91 7.43
N SER A 152 -12.74 2.09 6.14
CA SER A 152 -11.39 2.41 5.70
C SER A 152 -11.04 3.88 6.00
N GLY A 153 -11.99 4.76 5.78
CA GLY A 153 -11.83 6.20 5.96
C GLY A 153 -10.88 6.85 4.95
N LEU A 154 -10.65 8.12 5.17
CA LEU A 154 -9.63 8.89 4.44
C LEU A 154 -8.25 8.59 5.01
N VAL A 155 -7.22 8.77 4.19
CA VAL A 155 -5.82 8.51 4.56
C VAL A 155 -5.23 9.77 5.19
N PRO A 156 -4.85 9.76 6.48
CA PRO A 156 -4.12 10.87 7.06
C PRO A 156 -2.76 11.04 6.38
N MET A 157 -2.40 12.25 5.97
CA MET A 157 -1.09 12.52 5.36
C MET A 157 0.07 12.16 6.29
N THR A 158 -0.12 12.24 7.60
CA THR A 158 0.85 11.82 8.62
C THR A 158 1.13 10.31 8.62
N ARG A 159 0.25 9.52 8.02
CA ARG A 159 0.40 8.05 7.87
C ARG A 159 1.01 7.66 6.52
N VAL A 160 1.22 8.61 5.61
CA VAL A 160 1.86 8.35 4.33
C VAL A 160 3.35 8.07 4.55
N VAL A 161 3.82 6.95 4.02
CA VAL A 161 5.22 6.54 4.06
C VAL A 161 5.99 7.17 2.91
N GLY A 162 5.37 7.25 1.73
CA GLY A 162 5.97 7.85 0.54
C GLY A 162 5.17 7.58 -0.73
N VAL A 163 5.73 8.06 -1.84
CA VAL A 163 5.22 7.83 -3.20
C VAL A 163 5.89 6.61 -3.80
N ALA A 164 5.09 5.72 -4.38
CA ALA A 164 5.58 4.50 -5.00
C ALA A 164 5.64 4.66 -6.52
N HIS A 165 6.81 4.44 -7.09
CA HIS A 165 7.03 4.44 -8.53
C HIS A 165 7.05 2.99 -9.04
N VAL A 166 6.22 2.70 -10.02
CA VAL A 166 6.08 1.35 -10.57
C VAL A 166 7.33 0.95 -11.33
N ILE A 167 7.89 -0.22 -11.01
CA ILE A 167 8.98 -0.85 -11.76
C ILE A 167 8.41 -1.99 -12.62
N PHE A 168 7.52 -2.81 -12.01
CA PHE A 168 6.97 -4.00 -12.65
C PHE A 168 5.62 -4.39 -12.02
#